data_e4d7975d48089d2e98e52c3a1f6cb662
#
_entry.id   e4d7975d48089d2e98e52c3a1f6cb662
#
_cell.length_a   1.000
_cell.length_b   1.000
_cell.length_c   1.000
_cell.angle_alpha   90.00
_cell.angle_beta   90.00
_cell.angle_gamma   90.00
#
_symmetry.space_group_name_H-M   'P 1'
#
loop_
_entity.id
_entity.type
_entity.pdbx_description
1 polymer ?
#
loop_
_entity_poly.entity_id
_entity_poly.type
_entity_poly.pdbx_seq_one_letter_code
_entity_poly.pdbx_strand_id
1 'polypeptide(L)'
;MRYGLPYKGSKNSIAKWIISQLPSAETFVDLFFGGGAVTHAALLSGKYKRFIANDIDARLPKLFLECIRGEHTVENHTEFISREEFKDRKDADIYTALVWSFGNNKTGYIYGKEVEDFKKQLHRAVFEGVADGLATYGFNVKISGNSPTERYRVIREQIKAQRPQRFQIEHEALERLQALERLEALERLEAFGTDYRNIKIPPNSLIYCDIPYSDTDCGGYGGGDFDHDAFYEWALQQDNIFISEYKMPMNFIEIANVEKSVLCGTDNSATATERLYTNRRTYDRMSQRQKDVIASNLATQISLFDYAFNPYQD
;
A
#
# COMPACT_ATOMS: atom_id res chain seq x y z
N MET A 1 1.44 -10.49 7.61
CA MET A 1 0.43 -9.42 7.86
C MET A 1 0.43 -8.50 6.65
N ARG A 2 -0.73 -8.03 6.22
CA ARG A 2 -0.87 -7.01 5.15
C ARG A 2 -1.06 -5.65 5.81
N TYR A 3 -0.35 -4.64 5.35
CA TYR A 3 -0.40 -3.28 5.90
C TYR A 3 -1.21 -2.34 5.00
N GLY A 4 -1.98 -1.44 5.63
CA GLY A 4 -2.70 -0.35 4.97
C GLY A 4 -3.86 -0.78 4.08
N LEU A 5 -4.43 0.20 3.37
CA LEU A 5 -5.48 0.02 2.38
C LEU A 5 -5.02 -0.84 1.19
N PRO A 6 -5.94 -1.51 0.47
CA PRO A 6 -5.63 -2.07 -0.85
C PRO A 6 -5.34 -0.92 -1.83
N TYR A 7 -4.08 -0.78 -2.25
CA TYR A 7 -3.64 0.38 -3.04
C TYR A 7 -2.51 -0.01 -4.00
N LYS A 8 -2.60 0.44 -5.25
CA LYS A 8 -1.55 0.23 -6.26
C LYS A 8 -0.29 0.99 -5.82
N GLY A 9 0.87 0.36 -5.92
CA GLY A 9 2.14 0.96 -5.45
C GLY A 9 2.38 0.90 -3.94
N SER A 10 1.47 0.27 -3.18
CA SER A 10 1.59 0.16 -1.72
C SER A 10 2.92 -0.48 -1.30
N LYS A 11 3.58 0.11 -0.30
CA LYS A 11 4.78 -0.42 0.38
C LYS A 11 4.50 -1.61 1.30
N ASN A 12 3.33 -2.26 1.17
CA ASN A 12 2.86 -3.33 2.05
C ASN A 12 3.90 -4.42 2.33
N SER A 13 4.64 -4.88 1.31
CA SER A 13 5.63 -5.96 1.46
C SER A 13 6.89 -5.54 2.23
N ILE A 14 7.22 -4.26 2.23
CA ILE A 14 8.46 -3.72 2.81
C ILE A 14 8.21 -2.70 3.94
N ALA A 15 6.96 -2.41 4.30
CA ALA A 15 6.61 -1.42 5.32
C ALA A 15 7.30 -1.68 6.66
N LYS A 16 7.33 -2.95 7.10
CA LYS A 16 8.03 -3.34 8.33
C LYS A 16 9.54 -3.11 8.24
N TRP A 17 10.13 -3.39 7.07
CA TRP A 17 11.54 -3.12 6.82
C TRP A 17 11.82 -1.62 6.87
N ILE A 18 11.03 -0.78 6.17
CA ILE A 18 11.17 0.68 6.21
C ILE A 18 11.18 1.15 7.67
N ILE A 19 10.17 0.79 8.46
CA ILE A 19 10.08 1.20 9.87
C ILE A 19 11.28 0.69 10.70
N SER A 20 11.87 -0.46 10.36
CA SER A 20 13.06 -0.94 11.08
C SER A 20 14.30 -0.06 10.85
N GLN A 21 14.40 0.60 9.70
CA GLN A 21 15.49 1.51 9.36
C GLN A 21 15.33 2.91 9.98
N LEU A 22 14.10 3.32 10.30
CA LEU A 22 13.81 4.66 10.81
C LEU A 22 14.07 4.77 12.32
N PRO A 23 14.58 5.92 12.81
CA PRO A 23 14.72 6.16 14.25
C PRO A 23 13.37 6.36 14.93
N SER A 24 13.34 6.31 16.26
CA SER A 24 12.18 6.69 17.05
C SER A 24 12.04 8.24 17.09
N ALA A 25 10.80 8.71 17.20
CA ALA A 25 10.47 10.12 17.37
C ALA A 25 9.18 10.27 18.18
N GLU A 26 8.85 11.49 18.58
CA GLU A 26 7.58 11.79 19.24
C GLU A 26 6.41 11.64 18.26
N THR A 27 6.55 12.21 17.05
CA THR A 27 5.53 12.21 16.01
C THR A 27 6.08 11.59 14.71
N PHE A 28 5.32 10.69 14.10
CA PHE A 28 5.55 10.20 12.75
C PHE A 28 4.66 10.97 11.79
N VAL A 29 5.26 11.59 10.77
CA VAL A 29 4.56 12.40 9.76
C VAL A 29 4.74 11.74 8.41
N ASP A 30 3.67 11.18 7.86
CA ASP A 30 3.60 10.57 6.52
C ASP A 30 2.94 11.58 5.58
N LEU A 31 3.75 12.21 4.71
CA LEU A 31 3.29 13.30 3.86
C LEU A 31 2.69 12.84 2.53
N PHE A 32 2.95 11.61 2.13
CA PHE A 32 2.45 10.98 0.90
C PHE A 32 1.85 9.62 1.25
N PHE A 33 0.73 9.68 1.98
CA PHE A 33 0.14 8.54 2.67
C PHE A 33 -0.22 7.37 1.75
N GLY A 34 -0.76 7.65 0.56
CA GLY A 34 -1.22 6.64 -0.38
C GLY A 34 -2.17 5.63 0.29
N GLY A 35 -1.81 4.35 0.29
CA GLY A 35 -2.55 3.31 1.01
C GLY A 35 -2.24 3.20 2.50
N GLY A 36 -1.37 4.03 3.06
CA GLY A 36 -1.04 4.07 4.49
C GLY A 36 -0.31 2.83 5.02
N ALA A 37 0.39 2.09 4.17
CA ALA A 37 1.07 0.86 4.58
C ALA A 37 2.20 1.14 5.58
N VAL A 38 2.96 2.22 5.37
CA VAL A 38 4.08 2.59 6.24
C VAL A 38 3.57 3.17 7.55
N THR A 39 2.55 4.04 7.50
CA THR A 39 1.87 4.54 8.72
C THR A 39 1.29 3.40 9.55
N HIS A 40 0.64 2.40 8.93
CA HIS A 40 0.14 1.21 9.64
C HIS A 40 1.28 0.45 10.36
N ALA A 41 2.38 0.20 9.68
CA ALA A 41 3.54 -0.44 10.29
C ALA A 41 4.16 0.41 11.41
N ALA A 42 4.17 1.74 11.26
CA ALA A 42 4.62 2.69 12.26
C ALA A 42 3.74 2.66 13.52
N LEU A 43 2.41 2.62 13.37
CA LEU A 43 1.44 2.49 14.45
C LEU A 43 1.68 1.23 15.30
N LEU A 44 2.02 0.12 14.66
CA LEU A 44 2.29 -1.16 15.33
C LEU A 44 3.70 -1.26 15.94
N SER A 45 4.61 -0.37 15.57
CA SER A 45 6.03 -0.46 15.97
C SER A 45 6.33 -0.05 17.42
N GLY A 46 5.45 0.75 18.01
CA GLY A 46 5.67 1.38 19.32
C GLY A 46 6.76 2.48 19.34
N LYS A 47 7.33 2.84 18.18
CA LYS A 47 8.40 3.84 18.06
C LYS A 47 7.91 5.29 18.17
N TYR A 48 6.62 5.54 17.98
CA TYR A 48 6.01 6.85 17.86
C TYR A 48 4.75 6.95 18.72
N LYS A 49 4.48 8.13 19.26
CA LYS A 49 3.30 8.37 20.09
C LYS A 49 2.15 9.00 19.30
N ARG A 50 2.48 9.89 18.37
CA ARG A 50 1.53 10.66 17.56
C ARG A 50 1.82 10.43 16.08
N PHE A 51 0.77 10.57 15.25
CA PHE A 51 0.85 10.32 13.82
C PHE A 51 0.11 11.41 13.05
N ILE A 52 0.71 11.87 11.97
CA ILE A 52 0.10 12.75 10.99
C ILE A 52 0.17 12.04 9.65
N ALA A 53 -1.00 11.80 9.05
CA ALA A 53 -1.16 11.18 7.75
C ALA A 53 -1.70 12.23 6.77
N ASN A 54 -0.96 12.52 5.70
CA ASN A 54 -1.38 13.46 4.68
C ASN A 54 -1.29 12.84 3.29
N ASP A 55 -2.24 13.16 2.44
CA ASP A 55 -2.20 12.88 1.00
C ASP A 55 -2.87 14.02 0.24
N ILE A 56 -2.47 14.26 -1.00
CA ILE A 56 -3.17 15.23 -1.85
C ILE A 56 -4.61 14.76 -2.15
N ASP A 57 -4.83 13.43 -2.21
CA ASP A 57 -6.16 12.82 -2.23
C ASP A 57 -6.67 12.62 -0.79
N ALA A 58 -7.33 13.65 -0.24
CA ALA A 58 -7.87 13.65 1.13
C ALA A 58 -8.73 12.44 1.48
N ARG A 59 -9.30 11.76 0.45
CA ARG A 59 -10.18 10.60 0.63
C ARG A 59 -9.42 9.38 1.17
N LEU A 60 -8.10 9.27 0.91
CA LEU A 60 -7.28 8.13 1.33
C LEU A 60 -7.06 8.09 2.85
N PRO A 61 -6.50 9.13 3.49
CA PRO A 61 -6.37 9.14 4.94
C PRO A 61 -7.72 9.09 5.65
N LYS A 62 -8.77 9.70 5.06
CA LYS A 62 -10.14 9.64 5.59
C LYS A 62 -10.68 8.20 5.60
N LEU A 63 -10.60 7.47 4.48
CA LEU A 63 -11.02 6.07 4.39
C LEU A 63 -10.27 5.20 5.42
N PHE A 64 -8.98 5.44 5.61
CA PHE A 64 -8.20 4.71 6.59
C PHE A 64 -8.74 4.90 8.02
N LEU A 65 -9.11 6.13 8.40
CA LEU A 65 -9.74 6.41 9.69
C LEU A 65 -11.13 5.76 9.81
N GLU A 66 -11.94 5.78 8.75
CA GLU A 66 -13.24 5.12 8.69
C GLU A 66 -13.10 3.59 8.90
N CYS A 67 -12.08 2.98 8.28
CA CYS A 67 -11.76 1.57 8.51
C CYS A 67 -11.39 1.28 9.98
N ILE A 68 -10.59 2.16 10.61
CA ILE A 68 -10.21 2.00 12.02
C ILE A 68 -11.46 2.11 12.94
N ARG A 69 -12.47 2.91 12.57
CA ARG A 69 -13.74 3.01 13.29
C ARG A 69 -14.68 1.83 13.06
N GLY A 70 -14.31 0.87 12.20
CA GLY A 70 -15.16 -0.25 11.84
C GLY A 70 -16.30 0.10 10.88
N GLU A 71 -16.20 1.21 10.16
CA GLU A 71 -17.24 1.64 9.21
C GLU A 71 -17.22 0.81 7.91
N HIS A 72 -16.07 0.16 7.61
CA HIS A 72 -15.87 -0.66 6.41
C HIS A 72 -15.61 -2.13 6.75
N THR A 73 -16.66 -2.85 7.09
CA THR A 73 -16.65 -4.29 7.35
C THR A 73 -17.17 -5.07 6.15
N VAL A 74 -16.92 -6.38 6.13
CA VAL A 74 -17.48 -7.29 5.10
C VAL A 74 -19.01 -7.30 5.14
N GLU A 75 -19.60 -7.16 6.33
CA GLU A 75 -21.04 -7.15 6.56
C GLU A 75 -21.70 -5.86 6.08
N ASN A 76 -20.98 -4.73 6.11
CA ASN A 76 -21.50 -3.42 5.69
C ASN A 76 -21.47 -3.22 4.17
N HIS A 77 -20.70 -4.06 3.45
CA HIS A 77 -20.47 -3.92 2.01
C HIS A 77 -20.84 -5.21 1.26
N THR A 78 -22.13 -5.51 1.25
CA THR A 78 -22.68 -6.72 0.62
C THR A 78 -23.23 -6.50 -0.79
N GLU A 79 -23.23 -5.25 -1.28
CA GLU A 79 -23.72 -4.89 -2.61
C GLU A 79 -22.70 -5.24 -3.69
N PHE A 80 -23.15 -5.87 -4.78
CA PHE A 80 -22.34 -6.00 -5.99
C PHE A 80 -22.36 -4.71 -6.78
N ILE A 81 -21.22 -4.10 -7.01
CA ILE A 81 -21.09 -2.89 -7.83
C ILE A 81 -20.80 -3.30 -9.26
N SER A 82 -21.72 -2.98 -10.16
CA SER A 82 -21.58 -3.20 -11.61
C SER A 82 -20.55 -2.25 -12.22
N ARG A 83 -20.14 -2.53 -13.46
CA ARG A 83 -19.22 -1.68 -14.22
C ARG A 83 -19.74 -0.26 -14.43
N GLU A 84 -21.03 -0.11 -14.66
CA GLU A 84 -21.71 1.18 -14.82
C GLU A 84 -21.69 1.96 -13.51
N GLU A 85 -22.12 1.33 -12.41
CA GLU A 85 -22.08 1.92 -11.07
C GLU A 85 -20.66 2.29 -10.64
N PHE A 86 -19.67 1.46 -10.97
CA PHE A 86 -18.27 1.79 -10.71
C PHE A 86 -17.84 3.07 -11.42
N LYS A 87 -18.20 3.25 -12.71
CA LYS A 87 -17.87 4.46 -13.46
C LYS A 87 -18.50 5.70 -12.84
N ASP A 88 -19.74 5.58 -12.38
CA ASP A 88 -20.50 6.69 -11.82
C ASP A 88 -20.02 7.08 -10.42
N ARG A 89 -19.58 6.09 -9.64
CA ARG A 89 -19.28 6.26 -8.20
C ARG A 89 -17.81 6.47 -7.88
N LYS A 90 -16.86 5.93 -8.67
CA LYS A 90 -15.42 5.87 -8.34
C LYS A 90 -14.75 7.22 -8.06
N ASP A 91 -15.24 8.30 -8.70
CA ASP A 91 -14.62 9.62 -8.54
C ASP A 91 -15.07 10.30 -7.23
N ALA A 92 -16.26 9.98 -6.74
CA ALA A 92 -16.81 10.50 -5.49
C ALA A 92 -16.52 9.57 -4.29
N ASP A 93 -16.52 8.25 -4.51
CA ASP A 93 -16.40 7.23 -3.47
C ASP A 93 -15.07 6.47 -3.60
N ILE A 94 -14.14 6.78 -2.72
CA ILE A 94 -12.81 6.17 -2.71
C ILE A 94 -12.84 4.67 -2.34
N TYR A 95 -13.82 4.23 -1.54
CA TYR A 95 -14.04 2.81 -1.27
C TYR A 95 -14.33 2.05 -2.57
N THR A 96 -15.30 2.52 -3.34
CA THR A 96 -15.62 1.95 -4.67
C THR A 96 -14.41 1.98 -5.58
N ALA A 97 -13.70 3.11 -5.64
CA ALA A 97 -12.51 3.26 -6.48
C ALA A 97 -11.41 2.27 -6.15
N LEU A 98 -11.16 1.95 -4.89
CA LEU A 98 -10.11 1.03 -4.46
C LEU A 98 -10.53 -0.43 -4.54
N VAL A 99 -11.68 -0.78 -3.97
CA VAL A 99 -12.12 -2.17 -3.82
C VAL A 99 -12.55 -2.77 -5.17
N TRP A 100 -13.21 -1.98 -6.00
CA TRP A 100 -13.80 -2.42 -7.27
C TRP A 100 -12.97 -2.08 -8.50
N SER A 101 -11.67 -1.74 -8.31
CA SER A 101 -10.76 -1.53 -9.42
C SER A 101 -9.70 -2.62 -9.56
N PHE A 102 -9.29 -2.87 -10.81
CA PHE A 102 -8.25 -3.83 -11.14
C PHE A 102 -6.91 -3.41 -10.52
N GLY A 103 -6.34 -4.30 -9.70
CA GLY A 103 -5.09 -4.00 -9.00
C GLY A 103 -5.17 -2.80 -8.05
N ASN A 104 -6.36 -2.43 -7.61
CA ASN A 104 -6.64 -1.29 -6.71
C ASN A 104 -6.10 0.05 -7.25
N ASN A 105 -6.22 0.25 -8.58
CA ASN A 105 -5.65 1.39 -9.31
C ASN A 105 -6.59 2.60 -9.41
N LYS A 106 -7.81 2.52 -8.89
CA LYS A 106 -8.86 3.55 -8.89
C LYS A 106 -9.47 3.88 -10.27
N THR A 107 -9.01 3.28 -11.34
CA THR A 107 -9.39 3.69 -12.71
C THR A 107 -10.13 2.62 -13.52
N GLY A 108 -9.58 1.43 -13.58
CA GLY A 108 -10.14 0.31 -14.34
C GLY A 108 -11.01 -0.60 -13.48
N TYR A 109 -12.19 -0.97 -13.95
CA TYR A 109 -13.07 -1.90 -13.23
C TYR A 109 -12.40 -3.25 -12.99
N ILE A 110 -12.70 -3.87 -11.84
CA ILE A 110 -11.99 -5.08 -11.35
C ILE A 110 -12.14 -6.30 -12.26
N TYR A 111 -13.25 -6.43 -12.97
CA TYR A 111 -13.54 -7.61 -13.79
C TYR A 111 -13.50 -7.33 -15.30
N GLY A 112 -12.98 -8.29 -16.09
CA GLY A 112 -13.18 -8.32 -17.54
C GLY A 112 -14.66 -8.53 -17.89
N LYS A 113 -15.09 -8.02 -19.05
CA LYS A 113 -16.51 -8.12 -19.47
C LYS A 113 -16.99 -9.56 -19.59
N GLU A 114 -16.11 -10.45 -20.05
CA GLU A 114 -16.39 -11.87 -20.29
C GLU A 114 -16.58 -12.70 -19.00
N VAL A 115 -16.12 -12.21 -17.86
CA VAL A 115 -16.20 -12.89 -16.57
C VAL A 115 -17.12 -12.19 -15.56
N GLU A 116 -17.63 -11.03 -15.88
CA GLU A 116 -18.38 -10.20 -14.95
C GLU A 116 -19.62 -10.91 -14.39
N ASP A 117 -20.43 -11.56 -15.25
CA ASP A 117 -21.61 -12.31 -14.81
C ASP A 117 -21.23 -13.49 -13.91
N PHE A 118 -20.16 -14.22 -14.24
CA PHE A 118 -19.66 -15.28 -13.36
C PHE A 118 -19.22 -14.72 -12.00
N LYS A 119 -18.54 -13.59 -11.98
CA LYS A 119 -18.12 -12.93 -10.74
C LYS A 119 -19.30 -12.43 -9.91
N LYS A 120 -20.36 -11.95 -10.56
CA LYS A 120 -21.63 -11.61 -9.91
C LYS A 120 -22.28 -12.83 -9.24
N GLN A 121 -22.26 -14.00 -9.88
CA GLN A 121 -22.76 -15.24 -9.26
C GLN A 121 -21.89 -15.68 -8.08
N LEU A 122 -20.58 -15.50 -8.16
CA LEU A 122 -19.67 -15.75 -7.03
C LEU A 122 -19.95 -14.81 -5.86
N HIS A 123 -20.13 -13.52 -6.14
CA HIS A 123 -20.50 -12.53 -5.13
C HIS A 123 -21.82 -12.95 -4.42
N ARG A 124 -22.87 -13.28 -5.17
CA ARG A 124 -24.13 -13.76 -4.61
C ARG A 124 -23.94 -15.01 -3.73
N ALA A 125 -23.13 -15.94 -4.16
CA ALA A 125 -22.84 -17.14 -3.38
C ALA A 125 -22.15 -16.80 -2.04
N VAL A 126 -21.24 -15.84 -2.05
CA VAL A 126 -20.48 -15.40 -0.84
C VAL A 126 -21.35 -14.55 0.07
N PHE A 127 -21.97 -13.51 -0.45
CA PHE A 127 -22.66 -12.48 0.38
C PHE A 127 -24.11 -12.85 0.68
N GLU A 128 -24.85 -13.40 -0.27
CA GLU A 128 -26.26 -13.75 -0.14
C GLU A 128 -26.48 -15.23 0.23
N GLY A 129 -25.47 -16.10 0.06
CA GLY A 129 -25.61 -17.55 0.26
C GLY A 129 -26.42 -18.25 -0.83
N VAL A 130 -26.43 -17.73 -2.07
CA VAL A 130 -27.17 -18.23 -3.21
C VAL A 130 -26.22 -18.66 -4.31
N ALA A 131 -26.13 -19.97 -4.61
CA ALA A 131 -25.15 -20.55 -5.56
C ALA A 131 -25.77 -21.15 -6.83
N ASP A 132 -27.06 -21.04 -7.03
CA ASP A 132 -27.79 -21.63 -8.19
C ASP A 132 -27.21 -21.21 -9.54
N GLY A 133 -26.83 -19.94 -9.67
CA GLY A 133 -26.23 -19.40 -10.88
C GLY A 133 -24.83 -19.93 -11.21
N LEU A 134 -24.12 -20.53 -10.26
CA LEU A 134 -22.79 -21.11 -10.54
C LEU A 134 -22.85 -22.39 -11.36
N ALA A 135 -23.97 -23.11 -11.30
CA ALA A 135 -24.19 -24.32 -12.11
C ALA A 135 -24.16 -24.05 -13.61
N THR A 136 -24.60 -22.88 -14.06
CA THR A 136 -24.54 -22.48 -15.49
C THR A 136 -23.12 -22.36 -16.02
N TYR A 137 -22.15 -22.15 -15.14
CA TYR A 137 -20.71 -22.10 -15.45
C TYR A 137 -20.01 -23.45 -15.19
N GLY A 138 -20.79 -24.51 -14.88
CA GLY A 138 -20.27 -25.85 -14.65
C GLY A 138 -19.66 -26.07 -13.28
N PHE A 139 -20.00 -25.25 -12.26
CA PHE A 139 -19.55 -25.43 -10.89
C PHE A 139 -20.68 -25.93 -9.99
N ASN A 140 -20.44 -27.06 -9.34
CA ASN A 140 -21.33 -27.56 -8.30
C ASN A 140 -20.80 -27.14 -6.92
N VAL A 141 -21.45 -26.15 -6.31
CA VAL A 141 -20.99 -25.54 -5.06
C VAL A 141 -22.07 -25.72 -3.98
N LYS A 142 -21.66 -26.26 -2.84
CA LYS A 142 -22.49 -26.32 -1.64
C LYS A 142 -22.15 -25.17 -0.71
N ILE A 143 -23.16 -24.36 -0.43
CA ILE A 143 -23.01 -23.25 0.51
C ILE A 143 -22.96 -23.80 1.93
N SER A 144 -21.93 -23.36 2.68
CA SER A 144 -21.85 -23.54 4.13
C SER A 144 -21.07 -22.38 4.75
N GLY A 145 -21.38 -22.03 5.97
CA GLY A 145 -20.84 -20.90 6.71
C GLY A 145 -21.89 -19.84 7.01
N ASN A 146 -21.76 -19.23 8.18
CA ASN A 146 -22.71 -18.26 8.72
C ASN A 146 -22.35 -16.81 8.33
N SER A 147 -21.11 -16.57 7.90
CA SER A 147 -20.63 -15.25 7.48
C SER A 147 -20.14 -15.26 6.02
N PRO A 148 -20.08 -14.10 5.35
CA PRO A 148 -19.47 -14.00 4.01
C PRO A 148 -18.05 -14.55 3.96
N THR A 149 -17.23 -14.27 4.97
CA THR A 149 -15.84 -14.76 5.07
C THR A 149 -15.76 -16.29 5.15
N GLU A 150 -16.62 -16.93 5.93
CA GLU A 150 -16.67 -18.40 5.97
C GLU A 150 -17.14 -19.00 4.64
N ARG A 151 -18.21 -18.43 4.06
CA ARG A 151 -18.68 -18.85 2.74
C ARG A 151 -17.64 -18.67 1.66
N TYR A 152 -16.93 -17.54 1.63
CA TYR A 152 -15.84 -17.28 0.68
C TYR A 152 -14.78 -18.38 0.74
N ARG A 153 -14.31 -18.73 1.94
CA ARG A 153 -13.30 -19.78 2.13
C ARG A 153 -13.77 -21.13 1.59
N VAL A 154 -14.98 -21.53 1.93
CA VAL A 154 -15.55 -22.82 1.52
C VAL A 154 -15.78 -22.88 0.01
N ILE A 155 -16.35 -21.85 -0.58
CA ILE A 155 -16.61 -21.76 -2.03
C ILE A 155 -15.30 -21.77 -2.81
N ARG A 156 -14.31 -21.01 -2.35
CA ARG A 156 -12.99 -20.94 -2.98
C ARG A 156 -12.33 -22.32 -3.07
N GLU A 157 -12.36 -23.11 -2.01
CA GLU A 157 -11.76 -24.45 -2.00
C GLU A 157 -12.54 -25.41 -2.92
N GLN A 158 -13.87 -25.35 -2.94
CA GLN A 158 -14.68 -26.19 -3.85
C GLN A 158 -14.43 -25.85 -5.33
N ILE A 159 -14.33 -24.56 -5.68
CA ILE A 159 -14.07 -24.14 -7.07
C ILE A 159 -12.66 -24.55 -7.49
N LYS A 160 -11.65 -24.34 -6.63
CA LYS A 160 -10.27 -24.77 -6.91
C LYS A 160 -10.15 -26.27 -7.11
N ALA A 161 -10.89 -27.07 -6.35
CA ALA A 161 -10.91 -28.52 -6.48
C ALA A 161 -11.52 -28.99 -7.81
N GLN A 162 -12.50 -28.27 -8.34
CA GLN A 162 -13.15 -28.61 -9.62
C GLN A 162 -12.36 -28.10 -10.82
N ARG A 163 -11.79 -26.89 -10.74
CA ARG A 163 -10.92 -26.31 -11.76
C ARG A 163 -9.87 -25.43 -11.09
N PRO A 164 -8.57 -25.63 -11.32
CA PRO A 164 -7.51 -24.79 -10.81
C PRO A 164 -7.52 -23.43 -11.53
N GLN A 165 -8.44 -22.55 -11.17
CA GLN A 165 -8.53 -21.18 -11.67
C GLN A 165 -8.19 -20.19 -10.57
N ARG A 166 -7.71 -19.00 -10.97
CA ARG A 166 -7.50 -17.89 -10.06
C ARG A 166 -8.87 -17.38 -9.55
N PHE A 167 -9.23 -17.84 -8.36
CA PHE A 167 -10.42 -17.39 -7.67
C PHE A 167 -10.08 -16.13 -6.89
N GLN A 168 -10.55 -15.00 -7.34
CA GLN A 168 -10.36 -13.71 -6.67
C GLN A 168 -11.61 -12.86 -6.90
N ILE A 169 -12.15 -12.32 -5.83
CA ILE A 169 -13.22 -11.32 -5.85
C ILE A 169 -12.85 -10.16 -4.91
N GLU A 170 -13.64 -9.12 -4.90
CA GLU A 170 -13.50 -7.92 -4.06
C GLU A 170 -13.43 -8.21 -2.56
N HIS A 171 -13.95 -9.36 -2.13
CA HIS A 171 -13.95 -9.79 -0.71
C HIS A 171 -12.55 -9.73 -0.07
N GLU A 172 -11.48 -10.07 -0.81
CA GLU A 172 -10.10 -10.00 -0.27
C GLU A 172 -9.68 -8.56 0.06
N ALA A 173 -10.17 -7.59 -0.72
CA ALA A 173 -9.93 -6.17 -0.44
C ALA A 173 -10.74 -5.71 0.78
N LEU A 174 -12.00 -6.16 0.91
CA LEU A 174 -12.85 -5.88 2.07
C LEU A 174 -12.27 -6.44 3.37
N GLU A 175 -11.81 -7.70 3.38
CA GLU A 175 -11.13 -8.27 4.55
C GLU A 175 -9.92 -7.44 4.98
N ARG A 176 -9.22 -6.85 4.01
CA ARG A 176 -8.07 -5.98 4.27
C ARG A 176 -8.49 -4.65 4.90
N LEU A 177 -9.61 -4.06 4.48
CA LEU A 177 -10.16 -2.86 5.11
C LEU A 177 -10.61 -3.15 6.54
N GLN A 178 -11.38 -4.21 6.73
CA GLN A 178 -11.88 -4.61 8.04
C GLN A 178 -10.75 -4.93 9.04
N ALA A 179 -9.62 -5.45 8.57
CA ALA A 179 -8.48 -5.74 9.44
C ALA A 179 -7.89 -4.48 10.11
N LEU A 180 -8.16 -3.28 9.58
CA LEU A 180 -7.71 -2.00 10.15
C LEU A 180 -8.48 -1.61 11.41
N GLU A 181 -9.71 -2.11 11.62
CA GLU A 181 -10.52 -1.88 12.83
C GLU A 181 -9.77 -2.27 14.12
N ARG A 182 -8.83 -3.22 14.02
CA ARG A 182 -8.03 -3.67 15.15
C ARG A 182 -6.93 -2.70 15.59
N LEU A 183 -6.76 -1.58 14.87
CA LEU A 183 -5.75 -0.58 15.20
C LEU A 183 -6.29 0.37 16.28
N GLU A 184 -5.67 0.39 17.45
CA GLU A 184 -5.93 1.36 18.50
C GLU A 184 -5.24 2.69 18.20
N ALA A 185 -5.71 3.41 17.17
CA ALA A 185 -5.00 4.56 16.63
C ALA A 185 -5.81 5.87 16.59
N LEU A 186 -7.13 5.85 16.79
CA LEU A 186 -8.02 7.00 16.59
C LEU A 186 -7.60 8.25 17.36
N GLU A 187 -7.14 8.09 18.61
CA GLU A 187 -6.71 9.22 19.44
C GLU A 187 -5.30 9.75 19.12
N ARG A 188 -4.55 9.02 18.30
CA ARG A 188 -3.13 9.29 18.00
C ARG A 188 -2.85 9.65 16.56
N LEU A 189 -3.84 9.51 15.66
CA LEU A 189 -3.70 9.69 14.22
C LEU A 189 -4.55 10.87 13.74
N GLU A 190 -3.90 11.90 13.23
CA GLU A 190 -4.52 13.03 12.54
C GLU A 190 -4.39 12.84 11.03
N ALA A 191 -5.49 13.06 10.28
CA ALA A 191 -5.55 12.88 8.83
C ALA A 191 -5.79 14.20 8.12
N PHE A 192 -4.99 14.47 7.09
CA PHE A 192 -5.05 15.71 6.29
C PHE A 192 -5.17 15.38 4.80
N GLY A 193 -5.70 16.33 4.05
CA GLY A 193 -5.84 16.24 2.60
C GLY A 193 -5.40 17.53 1.94
N THR A 194 -4.08 17.74 1.85
CA THR A 194 -3.53 18.99 1.33
C THR A 194 -2.16 18.80 0.69
N ASP A 195 -1.64 19.85 0.06
CA ASP A 195 -0.25 19.88 -0.38
C ASP A 195 0.69 19.66 0.83
N TYR A 196 1.73 18.82 0.66
CA TYR A 196 2.68 18.46 1.72
C TYR A 196 3.35 19.68 2.37
N ARG A 197 3.52 20.77 1.61
CA ARG A 197 4.11 22.04 2.08
C ARG A 197 3.24 22.77 3.11
N ASN A 198 1.94 22.49 3.11
CA ASN A 198 0.98 23.12 4.04
C ASN A 198 0.89 22.39 5.39
N ILE A 199 1.51 21.21 5.52
CA ILE A 199 1.48 20.47 6.79
C ILE A 199 2.43 21.12 7.80
N LYS A 200 1.88 21.51 8.95
CA LYS A 200 2.68 22.01 10.07
C LYS A 200 3.37 20.83 10.77
N ILE A 201 4.69 20.73 10.60
CA ILE A 201 5.50 19.69 11.21
C ILE A 201 5.76 20.02 12.69
N PRO A 202 5.28 19.19 13.65
CA PRO A 202 5.57 19.42 15.07
C PRO A 202 7.05 19.25 15.40
N PRO A 203 7.56 19.87 16.48
CA PRO A 203 8.91 19.57 16.96
C PRO A 203 9.09 18.08 17.29
N ASN A 204 10.32 17.58 17.17
CA ASN A 204 10.67 16.17 17.41
C ASN A 204 9.90 15.17 16.54
N SER A 205 9.51 15.59 15.34
CA SER A 205 8.89 14.71 14.34
C SER A 205 9.94 13.97 13.51
N LEU A 206 9.54 12.80 13.00
CA LEU A 206 10.15 12.15 11.87
C LEU A 206 9.23 12.34 10.66
N ILE A 207 9.77 12.83 9.56
CA ILE A 207 9.06 13.02 8.30
C ILE A 207 9.38 11.83 7.38
N TYR A 208 8.35 11.15 6.89
CA TYR A 208 8.45 10.13 5.88
C TYR A 208 7.74 10.56 4.60
N CYS A 209 8.40 10.33 3.46
CA CYS A 209 7.88 10.68 2.14
C CYS A 209 8.03 9.48 1.18
N ASP A 210 6.92 9.01 0.64
CA ASP A 210 6.83 8.05 -0.46
C ASP A 210 6.27 8.77 -1.69
N ILE A 211 7.13 9.57 -2.33
CA ILE A 211 6.73 10.45 -3.44
C ILE A 211 6.38 9.64 -4.71
N PRO A 212 5.61 10.21 -5.66
CA PRO A 212 5.49 9.65 -7.00
C PRO A 212 6.87 9.50 -7.64
N TYR A 213 7.24 8.28 -8.08
CA TYR A 213 8.59 7.99 -8.58
C TYR A 213 8.82 8.59 -9.96
N SER A 214 9.98 9.21 -10.15
CA SER A 214 10.33 9.96 -11.36
C SER A 214 10.37 9.11 -12.63
N ASP A 215 10.75 7.82 -12.51
CA ASP A 215 10.94 6.91 -13.64
C ASP A 215 9.76 5.94 -13.85
N THR A 216 8.62 6.17 -13.20
CA THR A 216 7.44 5.31 -13.34
C THR A 216 6.31 6.03 -14.05
N ASP A 217 5.56 5.28 -14.90
CA ASP A 217 4.32 5.78 -15.47
C ASP A 217 3.27 5.99 -14.37
N CYS A 218 3.22 7.21 -13.85
CA CYS A 218 2.35 7.63 -12.77
C CYS A 218 0.88 7.80 -13.18
N GLY A 219 0.47 7.24 -14.32
CA GLY A 219 -0.91 7.26 -14.80
C GLY A 219 -1.91 6.83 -13.72
N GLY A 220 -2.48 7.81 -13.02
CA GLY A 220 -3.46 7.60 -11.93
C GLY A 220 -3.13 8.26 -10.59
N TYR A 221 -1.97 8.86 -10.42
CA TYR A 221 -1.68 9.73 -9.28
C TYR A 221 -2.15 11.16 -9.63
N GLY A 222 -3.35 11.52 -9.21
CA GLY A 222 -3.82 12.89 -9.07
C GLY A 222 -3.52 13.90 -10.20
N GLY A 223 -3.59 13.51 -11.47
CA GLY A 223 -3.81 14.41 -12.60
C GLY A 223 -2.84 15.59 -12.86
N GLY A 224 -1.67 15.63 -12.20
CA GLY A 224 -0.66 16.67 -12.40
C GLY A 224 0.74 16.08 -12.33
N ASP A 225 1.67 16.67 -13.07
CA ASP A 225 3.08 16.34 -12.96
C ASP A 225 3.55 16.74 -11.56
N PHE A 226 4.04 15.76 -10.79
CA PHE A 226 4.65 16.04 -9.48
C PHE A 226 5.96 16.80 -9.70
N ASP A 227 6.07 17.97 -9.11
CA ASP A 227 7.26 18.81 -9.21
C ASP A 227 8.37 18.27 -8.28
N HIS A 228 9.18 17.38 -8.83
CA HIS A 228 10.30 16.75 -8.13
C HIS A 228 11.34 17.78 -7.70
N ASP A 229 11.64 18.78 -8.51
CA ASP A 229 12.65 19.78 -8.20
C ASP A 229 12.23 20.63 -7.00
N ALA A 230 10.99 21.12 -7.00
CA ALA A 230 10.43 21.84 -5.86
C ALA A 230 10.36 20.97 -4.60
N PHE A 231 10.06 19.67 -4.73
CA PHE A 231 10.10 18.74 -3.61
C PHE A 231 11.52 18.54 -3.07
N TYR A 232 12.52 18.37 -3.93
CA TYR A 232 13.91 18.21 -3.51
C TYR A 232 14.43 19.45 -2.78
N GLU A 233 14.15 20.65 -3.30
CA GLU A 233 14.50 21.90 -2.63
C GLU A 233 13.86 22.01 -1.25
N TRP A 234 12.57 21.69 -1.14
CA TRP A 234 11.86 21.67 0.13
C TRP A 234 12.43 20.62 1.10
N ALA A 235 12.68 19.40 0.61
CA ALA A 235 13.18 18.29 1.42
C ALA A 235 14.57 18.54 2.00
N LEU A 236 15.44 19.28 1.29
CA LEU A 236 16.77 19.68 1.78
C LEU A 236 16.69 20.64 2.98
N GLN A 237 15.58 21.35 3.16
CA GLN A 237 15.36 22.27 4.29
C GLN A 237 14.81 21.56 5.54
N GLN A 238 14.29 20.33 5.41
CA GLN A 238 13.64 19.63 6.50
C GLN A 238 14.65 18.99 7.46
N ASP A 239 14.26 18.89 8.72
CA ASP A 239 14.97 18.13 9.73
C ASP A 239 14.32 16.75 9.89
N ASN A 240 15.12 15.70 10.08
CA ASN A 240 14.67 14.34 10.36
C ASN A 240 13.73 13.76 9.26
N ILE A 241 14.11 13.96 7.99
CA ILE A 241 13.36 13.51 6.81
C ILE A 241 13.95 12.22 6.21
N PHE A 242 13.05 11.32 5.80
CA PHE A 242 13.36 10.04 5.13
C PHE A 242 12.46 9.86 3.93
N ILE A 243 13.05 9.47 2.78
CA ILE A 243 12.40 9.45 1.48
C ILE A 243 12.60 8.09 0.84
N SER A 244 11.50 7.44 0.44
CA SER A 244 11.52 6.24 -0.41
C SER A 244 11.52 6.66 -1.88
N GLU A 245 12.51 6.18 -2.66
CA GLU A 245 12.60 6.41 -4.09
C GLU A 245 13.59 5.39 -4.71
N TYR A 246 13.51 5.15 -6.01
CA TYR A 246 14.49 4.32 -6.72
C TYR A 246 15.82 5.05 -6.90
N LYS A 247 15.78 6.34 -7.14
CA LYS A 247 16.97 7.17 -7.34
C LYS A 247 16.71 8.61 -6.91
N MET A 248 17.65 9.18 -6.18
CA MET A 248 17.62 10.59 -5.74
C MET A 248 18.83 11.36 -6.25
N PRO A 249 18.75 12.70 -6.34
CA PRO A 249 19.91 13.55 -6.61
C PRO A 249 21.06 13.33 -5.62
N MET A 250 22.31 13.62 -6.04
CA MET A 250 23.53 13.35 -5.25
C MET A 250 23.64 14.10 -3.92
N ASN A 251 22.82 15.11 -3.69
CA ASN A 251 22.72 15.83 -2.42
C ASN A 251 21.88 15.12 -1.36
N PHE A 252 21.28 13.99 -1.71
CA PHE A 252 20.66 13.05 -0.76
C PHE A 252 21.58 11.84 -0.52
N ILE A 253 21.48 11.30 0.68
CA ILE A 253 22.31 10.18 1.16
C ILE A 253 21.46 8.94 1.24
N GLU A 254 21.82 7.89 0.51
CA GLU A 254 21.21 6.58 0.68
C GLU A 254 21.60 6.00 2.03
N ILE A 255 20.62 5.54 2.81
CA ILE A 255 20.83 4.98 4.15
C ILE A 255 20.50 3.50 4.25
N ALA A 256 19.66 2.99 3.37
CA ALA A 256 19.30 1.58 3.29
C ALA A 256 18.66 1.26 1.93
N ASN A 257 18.73 -0.01 1.53
CA ASN A 257 17.96 -0.49 0.38
C ASN A 257 17.52 -1.96 0.58
N VAL A 258 16.54 -2.38 -0.22
CA VAL A 258 16.01 -3.74 -0.23
C VAL A 258 15.53 -4.10 -1.62
N GLU A 259 15.83 -5.32 -2.05
CA GLU A 259 15.24 -5.88 -3.26
C GLU A 259 13.80 -6.32 -3.00
N LYS A 260 12.90 -5.98 -3.91
CA LYS A 260 11.52 -6.44 -3.92
C LYS A 260 11.13 -7.00 -5.28
N SER A 261 10.35 -8.07 -5.29
CA SER A 261 9.74 -8.57 -6.53
C SER A 261 8.63 -7.62 -6.95
N VAL A 262 8.65 -7.19 -8.21
CA VAL A 262 7.58 -6.42 -8.85
C VAL A 262 6.97 -7.24 -9.98
N LEU A 263 5.65 -7.20 -10.09
CA LEU A 263 4.94 -7.84 -11.20
C LEU A 263 5.02 -6.90 -12.40
N CYS A 264 5.81 -7.28 -13.40
CA CYS A 264 5.88 -6.61 -14.69
C CYS A 264 5.14 -7.44 -15.74
N GLY A 265 3.92 -7.04 -16.10
CA GLY A 265 3.12 -7.73 -17.11
C GLY A 265 2.60 -9.10 -16.67
N THR A 266 2.15 -9.91 -17.65
CA THR A 266 1.40 -11.15 -17.38
C THR A 266 2.27 -12.33 -16.94
N ASP A 267 3.60 -12.33 -17.14
CA ASP A 267 4.44 -13.52 -16.90
C ASP A 267 5.86 -13.29 -16.38
N ASN A 268 6.31 -12.06 -16.14
CA ASN A 268 7.66 -11.81 -15.65
C ASN A 268 7.66 -11.10 -14.30
N SER A 269 8.23 -11.73 -13.27
CA SER A 269 8.63 -11.06 -12.05
C SER A 269 9.96 -10.36 -12.30
N ALA A 270 9.99 -9.03 -12.22
CA ALA A 270 11.21 -8.25 -12.16
C ALA A 270 11.57 -7.96 -10.71
N THR A 271 12.85 -7.81 -10.43
CA THR A 271 13.33 -7.34 -9.12
C THR A 271 13.57 -5.83 -9.22
N ALA A 272 13.02 -5.06 -8.31
CA ALA A 272 13.32 -3.64 -8.16
C ALA A 272 13.98 -3.40 -6.80
N THR A 273 14.98 -2.52 -6.79
CA THR A 273 15.64 -2.12 -5.54
C THR A 273 14.96 -0.87 -5.00
N GLU A 274 14.26 -1.03 -3.90
CA GLU A 274 13.73 0.09 -3.13
C GLU A 274 14.82 0.68 -2.25
N ARG A 275 14.99 2.02 -2.28
CA ARG A 275 16.00 2.72 -1.50
C ARG A 275 15.35 3.71 -0.55
N LEU A 276 16.02 3.91 0.57
CA LEU A 276 15.65 4.90 1.56
C LEU A 276 16.76 5.95 1.64
N TYR A 277 16.38 7.20 1.48
CA TYR A 277 17.28 8.35 1.46
C TYR A 277 16.98 9.31 2.60
N THR A 278 17.97 10.13 2.91
CA THR A 278 17.84 11.29 3.79
C THR A 278 18.67 12.46 3.27
N ASN A 279 18.40 13.67 3.77
CA ASN A 279 19.22 14.83 3.46
C ASN A 279 20.45 14.94 4.40
N ARG A 280 21.39 15.80 4.07
CA ARG A 280 22.63 16.01 4.83
C ARG A 280 22.36 16.47 6.26
N ARG A 281 21.36 17.36 6.49
CA ARG A 281 20.99 17.88 7.82
C ARG A 281 20.54 16.75 8.75
N THR A 282 19.71 15.85 8.27
CA THR A 282 19.26 14.66 9.02
C THR A 282 20.42 13.71 9.30
N TYR A 283 21.22 13.38 8.26
CA TYR A 283 22.37 12.48 8.41
C TYR A 283 23.38 12.97 9.44
N ASP A 284 23.72 14.24 9.43
CA ASP A 284 24.73 14.82 10.36
C ASP A 284 24.28 14.73 11.81
N ARG A 285 22.98 14.76 12.09
CA ARG A 285 22.38 14.61 13.43
C ARG A 285 22.27 13.16 13.91
N MET A 286 22.45 12.17 13.04
CA MET A 286 22.47 10.78 13.43
C MET A 286 23.63 10.47 14.37
N SER A 287 23.40 9.58 15.32
CA SER A 287 24.46 9.07 16.18
C SER A 287 25.52 8.32 15.36
N GLN A 288 26.76 8.26 15.87
CA GLN A 288 27.84 7.50 15.20
C GLN A 288 27.43 6.03 14.99
N ARG A 289 26.77 5.41 15.96
CA ARG A 289 26.25 4.04 15.83
C ARG A 289 25.29 3.87 14.63
N GLN A 290 24.39 4.83 14.40
CA GLN A 290 23.49 4.79 13.23
C GLN A 290 24.27 4.91 11.92
N LYS A 291 25.25 5.81 11.84
CA LYS A 291 26.13 5.99 10.68
C LYS A 291 26.95 4.74 10.39
N ASP A 292 27.46 4.07 11.41
CA ASP A 292 28.22 2.83 11.28
C ASP A 292 27.34 1.68 10.74
N VAL A 293 26.09 1.58 11.20
CA VAL A 293 25.12 0.60 10.66
C VAL A 293 24.81 0.86 9.20
N ILE A 294 24.59 2.12 8.82
CA ILE A 294 24.36 2.52 7.42
C ILE A 294 25.57 2.12 6.56
N ALA A 295 26.79 2.48 6.97
CA ALA A 295 28.00 2.17 6.25
C ALA A 295 28.20 0.65 6.10
N SER A 296 27.95 -0.13 7.14
CA SER A 296 28.04 -1.59 7.12
C SER A 296 27.04 -2.23 6.16
N ASN A 297 25.78 -1.78 6.19
CA ASN A 297 24.72 -2.31 5.31
C ASN A 297 25.05 -2.04 3.84
N LEU A 298 25.48 -0.84 3.50
CA LEU A 298 25.85 -0.47 2.13
C LEU A 298 27.13 -1.19 1.65
N ALA A 299 28.13 -1.35 2.52
CA ALA A 299 29.36 -2.08 2.19
C ALA A 299 29.13 -3.57 1.91
N THR A 300 28.25 -4.20 2.67
CA THR A 300 27.89 -5.63 2.48
C THR A 300 27.25 -5.85 1.11
N GLN A 301 26.50 -4.89 0.62
CA GLN A 301 25.86 -4.98 -0.70
C GLN A 301 26.85 -4.78 -1.85
N ILE A 302 27.80 -3.85 -1.72
CA ILE A 302 28.88 -3.66 -2.72
C ILE A 302 29.70 -4.95 -2.86
N SER A 303 30.03 -5.63 -1.75
CA SER A 303 30.81 -6.87 -1.79
C SER A 303 30.05 -8.03 -2.46
N LEU A 304 28.71 -8.07 -2.34
CA LEU A 304 27.87 -9.07 -3.01
C LEU A 304 27.77 -8.81 -4.52
N PHE A 305 27.77 -7.53 -4.94
CA PHE A 305 27.81 -7.16 -6.35
C PHE A 305 29.16 -7.45 -6.98
N ASP A 306 30.27 -7.17 -6.31
CA ASP A 306 31.64 -7.49 -6.80
C ASP A 306 31.84 -9.00 -6.95
N TYR A 307 31.23 -9.80 -6.09
CA TYR A 307 31.28 -11.28 -6.18
C TYR A 307 30.47 -11.84 -7.36
N ALA A 308 29.34 -11.20 -7.69
CA ALA A 308 28.46 -11.62 -8.78
C ALA A 308 28.97 -11.20 -10.18
N PHE A 309 29.87 -10.21 -10.27
CA PHE A 309 30.40 -9.66 -11.53
C PHE A 309 31.89 -9.91 -11.76
N ASN A 310 32.54 -10.76 -10.99
CA ASN A 310 33.93 -11.14 -11.28
C ASN A 310 33.97 -12.42 -12.14
N PRO A 311 34.12 -12.32 -13.49
CA PRO A 311 34.15 -13.47 -14.39
C PRO A 311 35.47 -14.26 -14.38
N TYR A 312 36.38 -13.96 -13.43
CA TYR A 312 37.69 -14.57 -13.31
C TYR A 312 37.92 -15.20 -11.94
N GLN A 313 37.05 -16.16 -11.56
CA GLN A 313 37.43 -17.19 -10.59
C GLN A 313 37.03 -18.53 -11.18
N ASP A 314 38.06 -19.31 -11.51
CA ASP A 314 38.06 -20.67 -12.04
C ASP A 314 37.17 -21.64 -11.27
#